data_897c592c536cf28a513c68f5bc11d58f
#
_entry.id   897c592c536cf28a513c68f5bc11d58f
#
_cell.length_a   1.000
_cell.length_b   1.000
_cell.length_c   1.000
_cell.angle_alpha   90.00
_cell.angle_beta   90.00
_cell.angle_gamma   90.00
#
_symmetry.space_group_name_H-M   'P 1'
#
loop_
_entity.id
_entity.type
_entity.pdbx_description
1 polymer ?
#
loop_
_entity_poly.entity_id
_entity_poly.type
_entity_poly.pdbx_seq_one_letter_code
_entity_poly.pdbx_strand_id
1 'polypeptide(L)'
;MHIERRHNVGKEEAIHKIDTFLDDLMRRQLPGGVTINEPSRTWSDDAMRFSFEAKKGFLGTTISGIIRVNDDSVVMDSDLPGLVTAFVSEDQIRNVIDEQLDGLFSA
;
A
#
# COMPACT_ATOMS: atom_id res chain seq x y z
N MET A 1 -7.23 -8.00 1.66
CA MET A 1 -7.63 -6.92 0.73
C MET A 1 -6.91 -7.09 -0.59
N HIS A 2 -7.64 -7.02 -1.69
CA HIS A 2 -7.12 -7.16 -3.04
C HIS A 2 -7.46 -5.92 -3.84
N ILE A 3 -6.44 -5.30 -4.46
CA ILE A 3 -6.62 -4.12 -5.28
C ILE A 3 -5.91 -4.34 -6.60
N GLU A 4 -6.61 -4.05 -7.70
CA GLU A 4 -6.04 -4.11 -9.04
C GLU A 4 -6.22 -2.76 -9.72
N ARG A 5 -5.15 -2.25 -10.33
CA ARG A 5 -5.15 -0.92 -10.95
C ARG A 5 -4.44 -0.97 -12.28
N ARG A 6 -5.10 -0.44 -13.32
CA ARG A 6 -4.46 -0.32 -14.63
C ARG A 6 -3.62 0.95 -14.71
N HIS A 7 -2.56 0.90 -15.49
CA HIS A 7 -1.70 2.04 -15.77
C HIS A 7 -1.26 2.00 -17.24
N ASN A 8 -0.66 3.08 -17.70
CA ASN A 8 -0.19 3.19 -19.06
C ASN A 8 1.26 3.71 -19.15
N VAL A 9 2.04 3.51 -18.10
CA VAL A 9 3.40 4.03 -18.03
C VAL A 9 4.47 2.98 -18.37
N GLY A 10 4.07 1.71 -18.54
CA GLY A 10 4.99 0.62 -18.76
C GLY A 10 5.51 0.02 -17.46
N LYS A 11 6.04 -1.21 -17.56
CA LYS A 11 6.45 -1.96 -16.38
C LYS A 11 7.58 -1.27 -15.61
N GLU A 12 8.62 -0.82 -16.29
CA GLU A 12 9.79 -0.23 -15.62
C GLU A 12 9.45 1.00 -14.83
N GLU A 13 8.67 1.91 -15.43
CA GLU A 13 8.27 3.11 -14.73
C GLU A 13 7.29 2.80 -13.60
N ALA A 14 6.40 1.84 -13.81
CA ALA A 14 5.49 1.39 -12.76
C ALA A 14 6.25 0.82 -11.57
N ILE A 15 7.27 0.00 -11.79
CA ILE A 15 8.13 -0.51 -10.72
C ILE A 15 8.77 0.65 -9.95
N HIS A 16 9.30 1.62 -10.65
CA HIS A 16 9.93 2.78 -10.04
C HIS A 16 8.95 3.57 -9.17
N LYS A 17 7.74 3.77 -9.65
CA LYS A 17 6.70 4.48 -8.91
C LYS A 17 6.24 3.69 -7.68
N ILE A 18 6.07 2.39 -7.81
CA ILE A 18 5.68 1.53 -6.69
C ILE A 18 6.79 1.46 -5.64
N ASP A 19 8.05 1.54 -6.04
CA ASP A 19 9.17 1.52 -5.10
C ASP A 19 9.09 2.65 -4.07
N THR A 20 8.52 3.79 -4.44
CA THR A 20 8.33 4.90 -3.52
C THR A 20 6.98 4.88 -2.81
N PHE A 21 6.14 3.91 -3.13
CA PHE A 21 4.74 3.86 -2.64
C PHE A 21 4.65 3.89 -1.12
N LEU A 22 5.44 3.07 -0.43
CA LEU A 22 5.40 3.03 1.04
C LEU A 22 5.86 4.33 1.66
N ASP A 23 6.89 4.95 1.09
CA ASP A 23 7.40 6.23 1.59
C ASP A 23 6.34 7.32 1.46
N ASP A 24 5.64 7.34 0.32
CA ASP A 24 4.58 8.30 0.07
C ASP A 24 3.37 8.04 0.99
N LEU A 25 3.03 6.76 1.19
CA LEU A 25 1.93 6.38 2.07
C LEU A 25 2.18 6.83 3.51
N MET A 26 3.43 6.74 3.98
CA MET A 26 3.81 7.18 5.32
C MET A 26 3.63 8.67 5.55
N ARG A 27 3.70 9.47 4.50
CA ARG A 27 3.48 10.92 4.60
C ARG A 27 2.01 11.28 4.68
N ARG A 28 1.12 10.35 4.40
CA ARG A 28 -0.32 10.58 4.48
C ARG A 28 -0.81 10.29 5.89
N GLN A 29 -1.79 11.08 6.32
CA GLN A 29 -2.47 10.83 7.57
C GLN A 29 -3.58 9.83 7.32
N LEU A 30 -3.49 8.66 7.96
CA LEU A 30 -4.50 7.63 7.80
C LEU A 30 -5.74 7.95 8.64
N PRO A 31 -6.93 7.48 8.19
CA PRO A 31 -8.15 7.62 8.98
C PRO A 31 -8.03 6.95 10.35
N GLY A 32 -8.81 7.43 11.33
CA GLY A 32 -8.89 6.78 12.65
C GLY A 32 -7.68 7.01 13.54
N GLY A 33 -6.76 7.90 13.18
CA GLY A 33 -5.58 8.18 14.01
C GLY A 33 -4.51 7.10 13.95
N VAL A 34 -4.52 6.27 12.91
CA VAL A 34 -3.53 5.22 12.71
C VAL A 34 -2.25 5.81 12.13
N THR A 35 -1.10 5.43 12.69
CA THR A 35 0.22 5.80 12.16
C THR A 35 0.93 4.59 11.60
N ILE A 36 1.82 4.83 10.62
CA ILE A 36 2.61 3.77 9.98
C ILE A 36 4.06 3.93 10.40
N ASN A 37 4.65 2.83 10.87
CA ASN A 37 6.04 2.79 11.33
C ASN A 37 6.77 1.60 10.72
N GLU A 38 8.09 1.72 10.68
CA GLU A 38 9.00 0.63 10.32
C GLU A 38 8.66 -0.04 8.98
N PRO A 39 8.53 0.73 7.88
CA PRO A 39 8.25 0.12 6.60
C PRO A 39 9.42 -0.72 6.11
N SER A 40 9.10 -1.86 5.51
CA SER A 40 10.08 -2.76 4.91
C SER A 40 9.58 -3.18 3.54
N ARG A 41 10.48 -3.24 2.57
CA ARG A 41 10.15 -3.72 1.24
C ARG A 41 11.30 -4.50 0.65
N THR A 42 10.96 -5.54 -0.11
CA THR A 42 11.92 -6.38 -0.79
C THR A 42 11.40 -6.70 -2.19
N TRP A 43 12.18 -6.39 -3.20
CA TRP A 43 11.84 -6.71 -4.58
C TRP A 43 12.38 -8.07 -4.97
N SER A 44 11.56 -8.82 -5.71
CA SER A 44 11.95 -10.05 -6.37
C SER A 44 11.33 -10.00 -7.76
N ASP A 45 12.16 -9.77 -8.78
CA ASP A 45 11.72 -9.52 -10.15
C ASP A 45 10.76 -8.30 -10.19
N ASP A 46 9.51 -8.53 -10.56
CA ASP A 46 8.50 -7.49 -10.68
C ASP A 46 7.49 -7.49 -9.53
N ALA A 47 7.83 -8.12 -8.42
CA ALA A 47 6.98 -8.19 -7.24
C ALA A 47 7.67 -7.58 -6.03
N MET A 48 6.97 -6.72 -5.30
CA MET A 48 7.46 -6.11 -4.08
C MET A 48 6.70 -6.68 -2.89
N ARG A 49 7.42 -7.33 -1.97
CA ARG A 49 6.86 -7.71 -0.68
C ARG A 49 7.07 -6.55 0.28
N PHE A 50 6.04 -6.20 1.00
CA PHE A 50 6.11 -5.10 1.95
C PHE A 50 5.52 -5.50 3.30
N SER A 51 5.99 -4.81 4.33
CA SER A 51 5.39 -4.88 5.65
C SER A 51 5.59 -3.55 6.36
N PHE A 52 4.69 -3.24 7.27
CA PHE A 52 4.82 -2.07 8.13
C PHE A 52 3.99 -2.30 9.39
N GLU A 53 4.30 -1.52 10.42
CA GLU A 53 3.52 -1.54 11.65
C GLU A 53 2.48 -0.43 11.62
N ALA A 54 1.23 -0.80 11.86
CA ALA A 54 0.14 0.15 12.01
C ALA A 54 -0.14 0.29 13.50
N LYS A 55 -0.11 1.53 14.01
CA LYS A 55 -0.31 1.82 15.43
C LYS A 55 -1.42 2.83 15.65
N LYS A 56 -2.18 2.60 16.72
CA LYS A 56 -3.10 3.58 17.26
C LYS A 56 -2.91 3.61 18.78
N GLY A 57 -2.33 4.71 19.30
CA GLY A 57 -1.93 4.78 20.70
C GLY A 57 -0.86 3.74 20.99
N PHE A 58 -1.12 2.86 21.98
CA PHE A 58 -0.19 1.78 22.32
C PHE A 58 -0.55 0.45 21.64
N LEU A 59 -1.62 0.42 20.86
CA LEU A 59 -2.01 -0.77 20.11
C LEU A 59 -1.31 -0.79 18.76
N GLY A 60 -0.73 -1.92 18.40
CA GLY A 60 -0.03 -2.07 17.14
C GLY A 60 -0.18 -3.45 16.53
N THR A 61 -0.08 -3.52 15.22
CA THR A 61 -0.09 -4.78 14.48
C THR A 61 0.72 -4.62 13.20
N THR A 62 1.21 -5.73 12.67
CA THR A 62 1.95 -5.73 11.41
C THR A 62 0.99 -6.01 10.26
N ILE A 63 1.06 -5.16 9.24
CA ILE A 63 0.36 -5.35 7.97
C ILE A 63 1.41 -5.76 6.95
N SER A 64 1.14 -6.81 6.19
CA SER A 64 2.04 -7.27 5.15
C SER A 64 1.28 -7.60 3.88
N GLY A 65 1.99 -7.59 2.76
CA GLY A 65 1.38 -7.89 1.48
C GLY A 65 2.40 -7.94 0.37
N ILE A 66 1.89 -8.05 -0.84
CA ILE A 66 2.70 -8.10 -2.05
C ILE A 66 2.04 -7.22 -3.12
N ILE A 67 2.87 -6.49 -3.85
CA ILE A 67 2.44 -5.74 -5.03
C ILE A 67 3.16 -6.32 -6.25
N ARG A 68 2.39 -6.81 -7.22
CA ARG A 68 2.93 -7.31 -8.48
C ARG A 68 2.72 -6.27 -9.57
N VAL A 69 3.78 -6.00 -10.32
CA VAL A 69 3.75 -5.01 -11.39
C VAL A 69 3.76 -5.72 -12.74
N ASN A 70 2.73 -5.44 -13.54
CA ASN A 70 2.62 -5.93 -14.90
C ASN A 70 2.86 -4.79 -15.88
N ASP A 71 2.88 -5.10 -17.18
CA ASP A 71 3.11 -4.08 -18.21
C ASP A 71 2.06 -2.97 -18.20
N ASP A 72 0.81 -3.29 -17.85
CA ASP A 72 -0.31 -2.37 -17.90
C ASP A 72 -1.17 -2.36 -16.64
N SER A 73 -0.72 -2.99 -15.57
CA SER A 73 -1.47 -3.02 -14.32
C SER A 73 -0.57 -3.26 -13.11
N VAL A 74 -1.08 -2.96 -11.93
CA VAL A 74 -0.49 -3.36 -10.66
C VAL A 74 -1.56 -4.09 -9.87
N VAL A 75 -1.15 -5.12 -9.14
CA VAL A 75 -2.04 -5.93 -8.30
C VAL A 75 -1.48 -5.97 -6.90
N MET A 76 -2.26 -5.54 -5.93
CA MET A 76 -1.86 -5.57 -4.52
C MET A 76 -2.73 -6.56 -3.77
N ASP A 77 -2.09 -7.45 -3.03
CA ASP A 77 -2.75 -8.34 -2.09
C ASP A 77 -2.15 -8.10 -0.71
N SER A 78 -2.99 -7.82 0.27
CA SER A 78 -2.56 -7.47 1.61
C SER A 78 -3.50 -8.07 2.65
N ASP A 79 -2.91 -8.49 3.76
CA ASP A 79 -3.68 -8.87 4.94
C ASP A 79 -4.15 -7.62 5.68
N LEU A 80 -5.39 -7.68 6.19
CA LEU A 80 -5.89 -6.65 7.10
C LEU A 80 -6.25 -7.30 8.42
N PRO A 81 -5.33 -7.28 9.41
CA PRO A 81 -5.61 -7.84 10.72
C PRO A 81 -6.85 -7.20 11.37
N GLY A 82 -7.59 -8.00 12.13
CA GLY A 82 -8.81 -7.55 12.79
C GLY A 82 -8.61 -6.34 13.69
N LEU A 83 -7.43 -6.18 14.27
CA LEU A 83 -7.11 -5.01 15.10
C LEU A 83 -7.19 -3.73 14.28
N VAL A 84 -6.74 -3.74 13.03
CA VAL A 84 -6.81 -2.58 12.15
C VAL A 84 -8.25 -2.29 11.77
N THR A 85 -8.99 -3.30 11.34
CA THR A 85 -10.38 -3.13 10.89
C THR A 85 -11.33 -2.78 12.01
N ALA A 86 -10.94 -2.99 13.27
CA ALA A 86 -11.70 -2.54 14.42
C ALA A 86 -11.71 -1.01 14.55
N PHE A 87 -10.71 -0.31 14.03
CA PHE A 87 -10.61 1.15 14.12
C PHE A 87 -10.84 1.85 12.79
N VAL A 88 -10.54 1.19 11.68
CA VAL A 88 -10.65 1.76 10.33
C VAL A 88 -11.31 0.72 9.44
N SER A 89 -12.35 1.11 8.72
CA SER A 89 -13.01 0.18 7.80
C SER A 89 -12.10 -0.16 6.62
N GLU A 90 -12.28 -1.35 6.06
CA GLU A 90 -11.55 -1.75 4.86
C GLU A 90 -11.78 -0.79 3.70
N ASP A 91 -13.01 -0.27 3.56
CA ASP A 91 -13.33 0.68 2.50
C ASP A 91 -12.56 1.99 2.66
N GLN A 92 -12.39 2.48 3.89
CA GLN A 92 -11.59 3.67 4.14
C GLN A 92 -10.12 3.46 3.77
N ILE A 93 -9.57 2.30 4.12
CA ILE A 93 -8.19 1.94 3.77
C ILE A 93 -8.05 1.83 2.26
N ARG A 94 -8.98 1.15 1.61
CA ARG A 94 -9.01 1.00 0.16
C ARG A 94 -9.04 2.36 -0.54
N ASN A 95 -9.85 3.29 -0.05
CA ASN A 95 -9.93 4.64 -0.62
C ASN A 95 -8.60 5.39 -0.52
N VAL A 96 -7.91 5.29 0.61
CA VAL A 96 -6.60 5.93 0.77
C VAL A 96 -5.59 5.35 -0.22
N ILE A 97 -5.58 4.03 -0.37
CA ILE A 97 -4.67 3.36 -1.30
C ILE A 97 -5.00 3.72 -2.75
N ASP A 98 -6.29 3.71 -3.10
CA ASP A 98 -6.72 4.09 -4.44
C ASP A 98 -6.31 5.51 -4.79
N GLU A 99 -6.47 6.46 -3.86
CA GLU A 99 -6.03 7.84 -4.05
C GLU A 99 -4.51 7.91 -4.25
N GLN A 100 -3.77 7.14 -3.48
CA GLN A 100 -2.31 7.12 -3.60
C GLN A 100 -1.88 6.56 -4.96
N LEU A 101 -2.52 5.48 -5.41
CA LEU A 101 -2.24 4.90 -6.72
C LEU A 101 -2.65 5.85 -7.85
N ASP A 102 -3.77 6.54 -7.70
CA ASP A 102 -4.18 7.59 -8.66
C ASP A 102 -3.10 8.64 -8.80
N GLY A 103 -2.56 9.12 -7.69
CA GLY A 103 -1.50 10.12 -7.70
C GLY A 103 -0.22 9.62 -8.36
N LEU A 104 0.10 8.33 -8.18
CA LEU A 104 1.31 7.73 -8.78
C LEU A 104 1.19 7.61 -10.30
N PHE A 105 0.01 7.24 -10.81
CA PHE A 105 -0.17 6.91 -12.22
C PHE A 105 -0.90 7.96 -13.04
N SER A 106 -1.31 9.05 -12.41
CA SER A 106 -1.88 10.18 -13.13
C SER A 106 -0.78 10.96 -13.85
N ALA A 107 -1.04 11.29 -15.09
CA ALA A 107 -0.12 12.11 -15.86
C ALA A 107 -0.25 13.58 -15.46
#